data_2e84d164e3be07d49ac3db6e980c12ed
#
_entry.id   2e84d164e3be07d49ac3db6e980c12ed
#
_cell.length_a   1.000
_cell.length_b   1.000
_cell.length_c   1.000
_cell.angle_alpha   90.00
_cell.angle_beta   90.00
_cell.angle_gamma   90.00
#
_symmetry.space_group_name_H-M   'P 1'
#
loop_
_entity.id
_entity.type
_entity.pdbx_description
1 polymer ?
#
loop_
_entity_poly.entity_id
_entity_poly.type
_entity_poly.pdbx_seq_one_letter_code
_entity_poly.pdbx_strand_id
1 'polypeptide(L)'
;MLYFSSLLKTNPKYSLSAKNLFSVLSDSGEEFTLFDGAKGIWARDYMPVRTKSGQYISFRYEPSYPKGDEEEHTDYRKDVAPHFDLPVTYSDINLDGGNVVFSPSRTKAVISDRVFSENPDLDENTLLTELEKLLEAEIIIIPSLKSDMTGHADGVVRFVDENTALGNASPCKYGYELKVKNALKKHGISVLDFPYFGSADDSAVGSYLNYLETETHIFLPVFGNVQDEKAIKCAKEIFNKEIITVNINSIAKEGGVLNCISWEMY
;
A
#
# COMPACT_ATOMS: atom_id res chain seq x y z
N MET A 1 -15.46 6.23 -0.96
CA MET A 1 -14.86 7.60 -0.97
C MET A 1 -13.37 7.51 -0.70
N LEU A 2 -12.55 8.23 -1.48
CA LEU A 2 -11.08 8.28 -1.34
C LEU A 2 -10.66 9.45 -0.45
N TYR A 3 -9.59 9.26 0.31
CA TYR A 3 -9.02 10.28 1.20
C TYR A 3 -7.52 10.42 0.97
N PHE A 4 -7.04 11.66 1.01
CA PHE A 4 -5.64 12.00 0.83
C PHE A 4 -5.23 13.09 1.83
N SER A 5 -3.97 13.10 2.23
CA SER A 5 -3.42 14.20 3.03
C SER A 5 -3.45 15.52 2.24
N SER A 6 -3.89 16.62 2.87
CA SER A 6 -3.87 17.96 2.28
C SER A 6 -2.46 18.43 1.91
N LEU A 7 -1.43 17.83 2.50
CA LEU A 7 -0.02 18.08 2.17
C LEU A 7 0.31 17.81 0.69
N LEU A 8 -0.42 16.90 0.04
CA LEU A 8 -0.27 16.69 -1.41
C LEU A 8 -0.55 17.94 -2.22
N LYS A 9 -1.50 18.78 -1.77
CA LYS A 9 -1.87 20.03 -2.44
C LYS A 9 -1.05 21.22 -1.96
N THR A 10 -0.71 21.26 -0.68
CA THR A 10 -0.06 22.42 -0.05
C THR A 10 1.45 22.43 -0.16
N ASN A 11 2.09 21.26 -0.26
CA ASN A 11 3.54 21.16 -0.41
C ASN A 11 3.95 21.23 -1.88
N PRO A 12 4.75 22.24 -2.30
CA PRO A 12 5.18 22.42 -3.70
C PRO A 12 5.90 21.21 -4.28
N LYS A 13 6.57 20.40 -3.45
CA LYS A 13 7.31 19.19 -3.86
C LYS A 13 6.41 18.17 -4.57
N TYR A 14 5.15 18.08 -4.16
CA TYR A 14 4.19 17.08 -4.66
C TYR A 14 3.18 17.67 -5.67
N SER A 15 3.12 18.98 -5.79
CA SER A 15 2.03 19.72 -6.44
C SER A 15 1.74 19.29 -7.87
N LEU A 16 2.75 18.94 -8.66
CA LEU A 16 2.57 18.51 -10.06
C LEU A 16 1.89 17.13 -10.13
N SER A 17 2.41 16.14 -9.40
CA SER A 17 1.81 14.80 -9.37
C SER A 17 0.42 14.81 -8.73
N ALA A 18 0.25 15.58 -7.65
CA ALA A 18 -1.05 15.75 -7.00
C ALA A 18 -2.09 16.39 -7.92
N LYS A 19 -1.71 17.44 -8.67
CA LYS A 19 -2.60 18.06 -9.66
C LYS A 19 -3.03 17.07 -10.72
N ASN A 20 -2.10 16.27 -11.25
CA ASN A 20 -2.42 15.23 -12.23
C ASN A 20 -3.40 14.20 -11.65
N LEU A 21 -3.11 13.69 -10.44
CA LEU A 21 -3.97 12.72 -9.77
C LEU A 21 -5.38 13.25 -9.56
N PHE A 22 -5.51 14.43 -8.95
CA PHE A 22 -6.83 14.99 -8.63
C PHE A 22 -7.63 15.38 -9.86
N SER A 23 -6.98 15.83 -10.95
CA SER A 23 -7.66 16.04 -12.24
C SER A 23 -8.23 14.73 -12.77
N VAL A 24 -7.41 13.69 -12.82
CA VAL A 24 -7.81 12.37 -13.34
C VAL A 24 -8.93 11.75 -12.49
N LEU A 25 -8.88 11.86 -11.17
CA LEU A 25 -9.96 11.39 -10.28
C LEU A 25 -11.27 12.13 -10.57
N SER A 26 -11.22 13.47 -10.69
CA SER A 26 -12.40 14.28 -10.99
C SER A 26 -12.98 13.96 -12.37
N ASP A 27 -12.12 13.81 -13.38
CA ASP A 27 -12.53 13.52 -14.77
C ASP A 27 -13.16 12.12 -14.90
N SER A 28 -12.78 11.18 -14.04
CA SER A 28 -13.35 9.81 -13.96
C SER A 28 -14.55 9.71 -13.01
N GLY A 29 -15.00 10.83 -12.42
CA GLY A 29 -16.16 10.85 -11.54
C GLY A 29 -15.92 10.24 -10.14
N GLU A 30 -14.66 10.04 -9.74
CA GLU A 30 -14.32 9.52 -8.41
C GLU A 30 -14.40 10.63 -7.36
N GLU A 31 -15.13 10.36 -6.30
CA GLU A 31 -15.21 11.28 -5.16
C GLU A 31 -14.00 11.13 -4.25
N PHE A 32 -13.38 12.25 -3.91
CA PHE A 32 -12.26 12.26 -2.95
C PHE A 32 -12.31 13.48 -2.03
N THR A 33 -11.68 13.33 -0.88
CA THR A 33 -11.55 14.39 0.15
C THR A 33 -10.11 14.52 0.59
N LEU A 34 -9.68 15.76 0.85
CA LEU A 34 -8.41 16.05 1.49
C LEU A 34 -8.64 16.26 2.98
N PHE A 35 -7.83 15.62 3.81
CA PHE A 35 -7.87 15.80 5.26
C PHE A 35 -6.61 16.49 5.77
N ASP A 36 -6.77 17.23 6.87
CA ASP A 36 -5.71 17.96 7.56
C ASP A 36 -5.18 17.17 8.76
N GLY A 37 -4.14 17.72 9.41
CA GLY A 37 -3.55 17.20 10.63
C GLY A 37 -2.38 16.26 10.42
N ALA A 38 -2.31 15.57 9.27
CA ALA A 38 -1.19 14.68 8.97
C ALA A 38 0.15 15.44 8.83
N LYS A 39 1.23 14.80 9.25
CA LYS A 39 2.62 15.28 9.11
C LYS A 39 3.30 14.75 7.85
N GLY A 40 2.72 13.68 7.24
CA GLY A 40 3.20 13.05 6.02
C GLY A 40 2.10 12.81 5.00
N ILE A 41 2.51 12.52 3.76
CA ILE A 41 1.57 12.23 2.66
C ILE A 41 1.13 10.77 2.59
N TRP A 42 1.77 9.88 3.35
CA TRP A 42 1.63 8.43 3.27
C TRP A 42 0.39 7.94 4.02
N ALA A 43 -0.79 8.35 3.54
CA ALA A 43 -2.06 8.07 4.21
C ALA A 43 -2.30 6.57 4.45
N ARG A 44 -1.85 5.72 3.52
CA ARG A 44 -1.96 4.26 3.65
C ARG A 44 -1.35 3.73 4.93
N ASP A 45 -0.24 4.32 5.40
CA ASP A 45 0.58 3.75 6.45
C ASP A 45 0.02 4.04 7.85
N TYR A 46 -0.48 5.25 8.07
CA TYR A 46 -0.98 5.67 9.39
C TYR A 46 -2.51 5.65 9.54
N MET A 47 -3.25 5.54 8.44
CA MET A 47 -4.72 5.48 8.51
C MET A 47 -5.21 4.10 8.95
N PRO A 48 -6.40 4.01 9.60
CA PRO A 48 -6.92 2.75 10.10
C PRO A 48 -7.16 1.73 8.99
N VAL A 49 -6.90 0.47 9.30
CA VAL A 49 -7.14 -0.67 8.41
C VAL A 49 -8.56 -1.18 8.64
N ARG A 50 -9.36 -1.30 7.58
CA ARG A 50 -10.72 -1.85 7.66
C ARG A 50 -10.68 -3.36 7.65
N THR A 51 -11.40 -4.01 8.55
CA THR A 51 -11.51 -5.49 8.65
C THR A 51 -12.66 -6.04 7.79
N LYS A 52 -12.81 -7.37 7.77
CA LYS A 52 -13.90 -8.07 7.09
C LYS A 52 -15.27 -7.67 7.64
N SER A 53 -15.42 -7.52 8.95
CA SER A 53 -16.69 -7.10 9.58
C SER A 53 -17.00 -5.61 9.40
N GLY A 54 -16.08 -4.85 8.82
CA GLY A 54 -16.21 -3.41 8.63
C GLY A 54 -15.69 -2.57 9.79
N GLN A 55 -15.07 -3.17 10.80
CA GLN A 55 -14.38 -2.44 11.86
C GLN A 55 -13.13 -1.78 11.33
N TYR A 56 -12.71 -0.69 11.95
CA TYR A 56 -11.47 0.00 11.65
C TYR A 56 -10.47 -0.18 12.80
N ILE A 57 -9.28 -0.67 12.48
CA ILE A 57 -8.19 -0.88 13.44
C ILE A 57 -7.09 0.13 13.13
N SER A 58 -6.76 0.98 14.09
CA SER A 58 -5.60 1.86 14.04
C SER A 58 -4.45 1.20 14.75
N PHE A 59 -3.45 0.79 14.02
CA PHE A 59 -2.18 0.31 14.54
C PHE A 59 -1.28 1.48 14.96
N ARG A 60 -0.33 1.21 15.83
CA ARG A 60 0.75 2.16 16.10
C ARG A 60 1.60 2.32 14.83
N TYR A 61 1.89 3.55 14.45
CA TYR A 61 2.73 3.89 13.31
C TYR A 61 4.01 4.57 13.79
N GLU A 62 4.99 3.75 14.11
CA GLU A 62 6.33 4.17 14.57
C GLU A 62 7.40 3.32 13.86
N PRO A 63 7.55 3.46 12.53
CA PRO A 63 8.47 2.63 11.74
C PRO A 63 9.92 2.88 12.14
N SER A 64 10.72 1.81 12.21
CA SER A 64 12.14 1.88 12.58
C SER A 64 13.06 2.35 11.44
N TYR A 65 12.55 2.42 10.21
CA TYR A 65 13.33 2.93 9.09
C TYR A 65 13.46 4.46 9.13
N PRO A 66 14.62 5.01 8.72
CA PRO A 66 14.86 6.45 8.80
C PRO A 66 13.92 7.20 7.85
N LYS A 67 13.05 8.01 8.44
CA LYS A 67 12.17 8.95 7.75
C LYS A 67 12.46 10.36 8.26
N GLY A 68 13.60 10.92 8.00
CA GLY A 68 13.87 12.25 8.54
C GLY A 68 13.75 12.29 10.07
N ASP A 69 13.25 13.38 10.59
CA ASP A 69 13.09 13.57 12.04
C ASP A 69 11.90 12.77 12.58
N GLU A 70 12.04 12.14 13.75
CA GLU A 70 10.96 11.37 14.43
C GLU A 70 9.70 12.21 14.68
N GLU A 71 9.83 13.54 14.71
CA GLU A 71 8.71 14.48 14.83
C GLU A 71 7.79 14.51 13.60
N GLU A 72 8.20 13.94 12.47
CA GLU A 72 7.42 13.90 11.22
C GLU A 72 6.47 12.71 11.12
N HIS A 73 6.46 11.78 12.08
CA HIS A 73 5.51 10.67 12.06
C HIS A 73 4.10 11.17 12.43
N THR A 74 3.13 10.77 11.61
CA THR A 74 1.72 11.04 11.87
C THR A 74 1.18 10.04 12.91
N ASP A 75 0.79 10.50 14.08
CA ASP A 75 0.02 9.70 15.03
C ASP A 75 -1.47 9.85 14.69
N TYR A 76 -2.09 8.79 14.14
CA TYR A 76 -3.49 8.85 13.73
C TYR A 76 -4.39 9.36 14.86
N ARG A 77 -4.23 8.84 16.09
CA ARG A 77 -5.09 9.18 17.24
C ARG A 77 -5.04 10.66 17.59
N LYS A 78 -3.86 11.28 17.51
CA LYS A 78 -3.64 12.68 17.90
C LYS A 78 -3.83 13.63 16.75
N ASP A 79 -3.27 13.29 15.59
CA ASP A 79 -3.08 14.22 14.48
C ASP A 79 -4.26 14.17 13.48
N VAL A 80 -4.89 13.00 13.28
CA VAL A 80 -5.87 12.80 12.21
C VAL A 80 -7.27 12.46 12.73
N ALA A 81 -7.40 11.59 13.72
CA ALA A 81 -8.70 11.14 14.24
C ALA A 81 -9.64 12.29 14.64
N PRO A 82 -9.17 13.45 15.16
CA PRO A 82 -10.06 14.60 15.46
C PRO A 82 -10.79 15.16 14.24
N HIS A 83 -10.35 14.85 13.03
CA HIS A 83 -10.97 15.29 11.78
C HIS A 83 -11.95 14.26 11.18
N PHE A 84 -12.13 13.11 11.84
CA PHE A 84 -12.99 12.01 11.37
C PHE A 84 -13.99 11.60 12.45
N ASP A 85 -15.25 11.43 12.07
CA ASP A 85 -16.26 10.75 12.89
C ASP A 85 -16.26 9.24 12.54
N LEU A 86 -15.21 8.56 12.97
CA LEU A 86 -14.98 7.15 12.64
C LEU A 86 -14.71 6.36 13.93
N PRO A 87 -15.55 5.39 14.29
CA PRO A 87 -15.25 4.49 15.40
C PRO A 87 -14.07 3.59 15.06
N VAL A 88 -13.01 3.67 15.86
CA VAL A 88 -11.75 2.98 15.64
C VAL A 88 -11.32 2.21 16.88
N THR A 89 -10.91 0.95 16.70
CA THR A 89 -10.20 0.17 17.71
C THR A 89 -8.69 0.46 17.59
N TYR A 90 -8.05 0.79 18.68
CA TYR A 90 -6.62 1.09 18.71
C TYR A 90 -5.82 -0.12 19.16
N SER A 91 -4.69 -0.36 18.50
CA SER A 91 -3.72 -1.41 18.82
C SER A 91 -2.33 -0.82 19.04
N ASP A 92 -1.59 -1.37 20.01
CA ASP A 92 -0.20 -1.00 20.29
C ASP A 92 0.80 -1.78 19.41
N ILE A 93 0.33 -2.71 18.57
CA ILE A 93 1.17 -3.37 17.57
C ILE A 93 1.65 -2.32 16.57
N ASN A 94 2.97 -2.28 16.35
CA ASN A 94 3.59 -1.40 15.36
C ASN A 94 3.45 -2.03 13.97
N LEU A 95 2.56 -1.47 13.15
CA LEU A 95 2.24 -2.01 11.82
C LEU A 95 1.77 -0.89 10.89
N ASP A 96 2.51 -0.70 9.82
CA ASP A 96 2.14 0.22 8.75
C ASP A 96 1.01 -0.37 7.90
N GLY A 97 0.00 0.43 7.59
CA GLY A 97 -1.13 -0.03 6.77
C GLY A 97 -0.72 -0.47 5.35
N GLY A 98 0.37 0.09 4.80
CA GLY A 98 0.97 -0.35 3.53
C GLY A 98 1.55 -1.76 3.59
N ASN A 99 1.87 -2.23 4.79
CA ASN A 99 2.30 -3.62 4.99
C ASN A 99 1.13 -4.61 5.12
N VAL A 100 -0.13 -4.19 4.95
CA VAL A 100 -1.32 -5.05 5.01
C VAL A 100 -2.01 -5.10 3.66
N VAL A 101 -1.97 -6.25 2.98
CA VAL A 101 -2.63 -6.46 1.69
C VAL A 101 -3.70 -7.54 1.83
N PHE A 102 -4.95 -7.13 1.77
CA PHE A 102 -6.08 -8.06 1.88
C PHE A 102 -6.46 -8.72 0.56
N SER A 103 -6.99 -9.96 0.66
CA SER A 103 -7.81 -10.55 -0.39
C SER A 103 -9.14 -9.78 -0.52
N PRO A 104 -9.87 -9.89 -1.66
CA PRO A 104 -11.11 -9.16 -1.88
C PRO A 104 -12.16 -9.36 -0.77
N SER A 105 -12.32 -10.59 -0.26
CA SER A 105 -13.23 -10.90 0.86
C SER A 105 -12.67 -10.52 2.24
N ARG A 106 -11.45 -10.03 2.31
CA ARG A 106 -10.70 -9.72 3.54
C ARG A 106 -10.56 -10.91 4.50
N THR A 107 -10.57 -12.14 3.97
CA THR A 107 -10.34 -13.35 4.76
C THR A 107 -8.89 -13.77 4.84
N LYS A 108 -8.03 -13.19 4.00
CA LYS A 108 -6.58 -13.37 3.99
C LYS A 108 -5.91 -12.00 3.99
N ALA A 109 -4.84 -11.86 4.75
CA ALA A 109 -4.00 -10.66 4.76
C ALA A 109 -2.53 -11.07 4.57
N VAL A 110 -1.90 -10.53 3.52
CA VAL A 110 -0.46 -10.69 3.30
C VAL A 110 0.27 -9.57 4.02
N ILE A 111 1.26 -9.94 4.84
CA ILE A 111 2.09 -9.02 5.62
C ILE A 111 3.55 -9.43 5.43
N SER A 112 4.48 -8.49 5.30
CA SER A 112 5.90 -8.82 5.24
C SER A 112 6.45 -9.17 6.64
N ASP A 113 7.51 -9.99 6.68
CA ASP A 113 8.20 -10.41 7.91
C ASP A 113 8.84 -9.24 8.68
N ARG A 114 8.85 -8.04 8.10
CA ARG A 114 9.25 -6.82 8.79
C ARG A 114 8.45 -6.59 10.08
N VAL A 115 7.18 -6.98 10.12
CA VAL A 115 6.32 -6.84 11.30
C VAL A 115 6.95 -7.45 12.57
N PHE A 116 7.76 -8.50 12.46
CA PHE A 116 8.44 -9.10 13.61
C PHE A 116 9.53 -8.19 14.17
N SER A 117 10.33 -7.58 13.30
CA SER A 117 11.39 -6.65 13.74
C SER A 117 10.84 -5.32 14.26
N GLU A 118 9.65 -4.91 13.83
CA GLU A 118 8.98 -3.73 14.36
C GLU A 118 8.28 -3.97 15.72
N ASN A 119 8.18 -5.24 16.15
CA ASN A 119 7.57 -5.63 17.44
C ASN A 119 8.47 -6.61 18.22
N PRO A 120 9.71 -6.22 18.56
CA PRO A 120 10.69 -7.12 19.15
C PRO A 120 10.34 -7.62 20.54
N ASP A 121 9.40 -6.97 21.24
CA ASP A 121 8.93 -7.34 22.58
C ASP A 121 7.85 -8.42 22.57
N LEU A 122 7.34 -8.79 21.39
CA LEU A 122 6.34 -9.85 21.19
C LEU A 122 6.99 -11.06 20.52
N ASP A 123 6.69 -12.26 21.01
CA ASP A 123 7.02 -13.45 20.25
C ASP A 123 6.18 -13.58 18.99
N GLU A 124 6.74 -14.19 17.94
CA GLU A 124 6.10 -14.25 16.61
C GLU A 124 4.72 -14.90 16.62
N ASN A 125 4.51 -15.97 17.41
CA ASN A 125 3.23 -16.67 17.46
C ASN A 125 2.16 -15.82 18.15
N THR A 126 2.51 -15.15 19.23
CA THR A 126 1.62 -14.22 19.93
C THR A 126 1.23 -13.07 19.00
N LEU A 127 2.20 -12.48 18.31
CA LEU A 127 1.95 -11.39 17.37
C LEU A 127 1.02 -11.82 16.21
N LEU A 128 1.27 -12.99 15.62
CA LEU A 128 0.41 -13.52 14.55
C LEU A 128 -1.01 -13.78 15.05
N THR A 129 -1.16 -14.39 16.23
CA THR A 129 -2.49 -14.65 16.83
C THR A 129 -3.28 -13.35 17.06
N GLU A 130 -2.63 -12.32 17.58
CA GLU A 130 -3.27 -11.03 17.81
C GLU A 130 -3.62 -10.33 16.47
N LEU A 131 -2.75 -10.42 15.46
CA LEU A 131 -3.03 -9.87 14.12
C LEU A 131 -4.20 -10.59 13.45
N GLU A 132 -4.27 -11.93 13.51
CA GLU A 132 -5.41 -12.69 12.98
C GLU A 132 -6.73 -12.28 13.63
N LYS A 133 -6.73 -12.08 14.94
CA LYS A 133 -7.89 -11.63 15.70
C LYS A 133 -8.30 -10.20 15.33
N LEU A 134 -7.34 -9.26 15.27
CA LEU A 134 -7.59 -7.84 14.99
C LEU A 134 -8.03 -7.63 13.54
N LEU A 135 -7.38 -8.31 12.58
CA LEU A 135 -7.65 -8.15 11.15
C LEU A 135 -8.78 -9.08 10.66
N GLU A 136 -9.24 -10.03 11.51
CA GLU A 136 -10.28 -11.02 11.15
C GLU A 136 -9.92 -11.83 9.90
N ALA A 137 -8.64 -12.13 9.71
CA ALA A 137 -8.10 -12.73 8.51
C ALA A 137 -6.97 -13.72 8.81
N GLU A 138 -6.80 -14.75 7.98
CA GLU A 138 -5.59 -15.56 7.93
C GLU A 138 -4.39 -14.67 7.59
N ILE A 139 -3.35 -14.70 8.42
CA ILE A 139 -2.13 -13.93 8.17
C ILE A 139 -1.13 -14.76 7.36
N ILE A 140 -0.73 -14.22 6.22
CA ILE A 140 0.24 -14.84 5.31
C ILE A 140 1.51 -14.00 5.31
N ILE A 141 2.57 -14.55 5.87
CA ILE A 141 3.86 -13.86 5.95
C ILE A 141 4.67 -14.08 4.67
N ILE A 142 5.11 -12.96 4.08
CA ILE A 142 6.08 -12.96 2.98
C ILE A 142 7.40 -12.34 3.44
N PRO A 143 8.54 -12.69 2.82
CA PRO A 143 9.80 -12.02 3.15
C PRO A 143 9.78 -10.55 2.74
N SER A 144 10.34 -9.66 3.55
CA SER A 144 10.60 -8.27 3.19
C SER A 144 11.80 -8.15 2.24
N LEU A 145 11.76 -7.15 1.35
CA LEU A 145 12.90 -6.85 0.48
C LEU A 145 13.91 -5.98 1.27
N LYS A 146 15.08 -6.54 1.55
CA LYS A 146 16.11 -5.85 2.39
C LYS A 146 16.65 -4.55 1.80
N SER A 147 16.56 -4.38 0.48
CA SER A 147 16.96 -3.15 -0.21
C SER A 147 15.84 -2.12 -0.29
N ASP A 148 14.63 -2.46 0.13
CA ASP A 148 13.50 -1.54 0.25
C ASP A 148 13.48 -0.99 1.68
N MET A 149 13.47 0.32 1.81
CA MET A 149 13.47 1.01 3.09
C MET A 149 12.28 0.61 3.95
N THR A 150 11.09 0.52 3.36
CA THR A 150 9.85 0.16 4.07
C THR A 150 9.65 -1.35 4.16
N GLY A 151 10.00 -2.08 3.10
CA GLY A 151 9.76 -3.52 3.00
C GLY A 151 8.27 -3.90 3.05
N HIS A 152 7.38 -2.98 2.64
CA HIS A 152 5.93 -3.17 2.67
C HIS A 152 5.43 -4.21 1.67
N ALA A 153 4.34 -4.89 2.03
CA ALA A 153 3.73 -5.90 1.18
C ALA A 153 3.02 -5.30 -0.05
N ASP A 154 2.46 -4.09 0.02
CA ASP A 154 1.69 -3.44 -1.05
C ASP A 154 2.51 -3.01 -2.27
N GLY A 155 3.83 -2.92 -2.11
CA GLY A 155 4.78 -2.69 -3.20
C GLY A 155 5.13 -3.96 -3.99
N VAL A 156 4.77 -5.14 -3.49
CA VAL A 156 5.21 -6.43 -4.07
C VAL A 156 4.09 -7.43 -4.33
N VAL A 157 2.92 -7.26 -3.71
CA VAL A 157 1.77 -8.16 -3.86
C VAL A 157 0.47 -7.35 -3.93
N ARG A 158 -0.43 -7.71 -4.86
CA ARG A 158 -1.82 -7.23 -4.88
C ARG A 158 -2.74 -8.37 -5.30
N PHE A 159 -3.84 -8.58 -4.58
CA PHE A 159 -4.83 -9.58 -4.98
C PHE A 159 -5.64 -9.13 -6.20
N VAL A 160 -5.94 -10.10 -7.08
CA VAL A 160 -6.90 -9.95 -8.19
C VAL A 160 -8.21 -10.62 -7.82
N ASP A 161 -8.11 -11.79 -7.19
CA ASP A 161 -9.22 -12.55 -6.61
C ASP A 161 -8.77 -13.28 -5.35
N GLU A 162 -9.62 -14.13 -4.75
CA GLU A 162 -9.33 -14.82 -3.49
C GLU A 162 -8.13 -15.77 -3.55
N ASN A 163 -7.74 -16.23 -4.72
CA ASN A 163 -6.70 -17.24 -4.91
C ASN A 163 -5.63 -16.83 -5.93
N THR A 164 -5.74 -15.61 -6.45
CA THR A 164 -4.79 -15.06 -7.43
C THR A 164 -4.30 -13.70 -6.99
N ALA A 165 -2.99 -13.54 -6.97
CA ALA A 165 -2.34 -12.26 -6.70
C ALA A 165 -1.40 -11.86 -7.85
N LEU A 166 -1.15 -10.59 -8.00
CA LEU A 166 -0.07 -10.04 -8.81
C LEU A 166 1.20 -10.00 -7.95
N GLY A 167 2.33 -10.27 -8.58
CA GLY A 167 3.66 -10.12 -7.99
C GLY A 167 4.61 -9.47 -8.99
N ASN A 168 5.61 -8.76 -8.51
CA ASN A 168 6.62 -8.13 -9.36
C ASN A 168 7.32 -9.17 -10.24
N ALA A 169 7.35 -8.93 -11.55
CA ALA A 169 8.09 -9.75 -12.49
C ALA A 169 9.59 -9.55 -12.30
N SER A 170 10.33 -10.63 -12.12
CA SER A 170 11.78 -10.57 -12.01
C SER A 170 12.44 -11.33 -13.15
N PRO A 171 13.50 -10.79 -13.73
CA PRO A 171 14.34 -11.54 -14.67
C PRO A 171 15.18 -12.63 -13.98
N CYS A 172 15.25 -12.62 -12.65
CA CYS A 172 16.09 -13.53 -11.87
C CYS A 172 15.32 -14.76 -11.41
N LYS A 173 15.76 -15.97 -11.84
CA LYS A 173 15.12 -17.23 -11.48
C LYS A 173 15.23 -17.64 -9.99
N TYR A 174 16.06 -16.97 -9.21
CA TYR A 174 16.36 -17.30 -7.81
C TYR A 174 16.26 -16.09 -6.87
N GLY A 175 15.57 -15.05 -7.31
CA GLY A 175 15.47 -13.79 -6.59
C GLY A 175 14.45 -13.79 -5.45
N TYR A 176 14.29 -12.61 -4.90
CA TYR A 176 13.31 -12.26 -3.86
C TYR A 176 11.87 -12.62 -4.28
N GLU A 177 11.51 -12.31 -5.53
CA GLU A 177 10.15 -12.52 -6.06
C GLU A 177 9.76 -14.00 -6.06
N LEU A 178 10.70 -14.92 -6.28
CA LEU A 178 10.44 -16.35 -6.16
C LEU A 178 10.14 -16.76 -4.71
N LYS A 179 10.80 -16.14 -3.73
CA LYS A 179 10.52 -16.39 -2.30
C LYS A 179 9.11 -15.94 -1.93
N VAL A 180 8.70 -14.76 -2.39
CA VAL A 180 7.33 -14.24 -2.21
C VAL A 180 6.31 -15.20 -2.85
N LYS A 181 6.51 -15.59 -4.11
CA LYS A 181 5.63 -16.55 -4.82
C LYS A 181 5.51 -17.88 -4.09
N ASN A 182 6.62 -18.40 -3.57
CA ASN A 182 6.61 -19.67 -2.83
C ASN A 182 5.89 -19.54 -1.49
N ALA A 183 5.99 -18.40 -0.81
CA ALA A 183 5.25 -18.15 0.41
C ALA A 183 3.73 -18.14 0.12
N LEU A 184 3.29 -17.37 -0.86
CA LEU A 184 1.87 -17.30 -1.25
C LEU A 184 1.32 -18.65 -1.73
N LYS A 185 2.09 -19.41 -2.50
CA LYS A 185 1.69 -20.72 -3.01
C LYS A 185 1.39 -21.74 -1.90
N LYS A 186 2.06 -21.66 -0.73
CA LYS A 186 1.78 -22.52 0.42
C LYS A 186 0.37 -22.32 0.97
N HIS A 187 -0.22 -21.14 0.74
CA HIS A 187 -1.57 -20.78 1.13
C HIS A 187 -2.58 -20.86 -0.03
N GLY A 188 -2.23 -21.59 -1.10
CA GLY A 188 -3.10 -21.81 -2.25
C GLY A 188 -3.27 -20.59 -3.16
N ILE A 189 -2.38 -19.58 -3.07
CA ILE A 189 -2.46 -18.36 -3.88
C ILE A 189 -1.52 -18.50 -5.07
N SER A 190 -2.08 -18.40 -6.27
CA SER A 190 -1.34 -18.31 -7.54
C SER A 190 -0.85 -16.88 -7.75
N VAL A 191 0.35 -16.71 -8.30
CA VAL A 191 0.93 -15.39 -8.55
C VAL A 191 1.17 -15.19 -10.03
N LEU A 192 0.55 -14.15 -10.58
CA LEU A 192 0.78 -13.66 -11.94
C LEU A 192 1.87 -12.59 -11.92
N ASP A 193 2.77 -12.66 -12.88
CA ASP A 193 3.82 -11.66 -13.06
C ASP A 193 3.24 -10.35 -13.56
N PHE A 194 3.53 -9.25 -12.84
CA PHE A 194 3.20 -7.90 -13.27
C PHE A 194 4.48 -7.12 -13.57
N PRO A 195 4.51 -6.28 -14.61
CA PRO A 195 5.69 -5.50 -14.95
C PRO A 195 6.23 -4.70 -13.78
N TYR A 196 7.55 -4.66 -13.66
CA TYR A 196 8.27 -3.94 -12.62
C TYR A 196 9.66 -3.58 -13.14
N PHE A 197 10.14 -2.41 -12.75
CA PHE A 197 11.56 -2.09 -12.84
C PHE A 197 11.97 -1.34 -11.57
N GLY A 198 13.05 -1.77 -10.94
CA GLY A 198 13.60 -1.09 -9.78
C GLY A 198 14.42 0.14 -10.20
N SER A 199 14.44 1.15 -9.36
CA SER A 199 15.46 2.19 -9.42
C SER A 199 16.67 1.82 -8.58
N ALA A 200 17.82 2.46 -8.82
CA ALA A 200 19.05 2.21 -8.06
C ALA A 200 19.10 2.98 -6.72
N ASP A 201 18.11 3.82 -6.49
CA ASP A 201 17.91 4.65 -5.31
C ASP A 201 16.64 4.21 -4.55
N ASP A 202 16.37 4.77 -3.39
CA ASP A 202 15.21 4.46 -2.54
C ASP A 202 13.87 4.92 -3.15
N SER A 203 13.81 5.13 -4.45
CA SER A 203 12.66 5.58 -5.21
C SER A 203 11.72 4.42 -5.51
N ALA A 204 10.41 4.67 -5.45
CA ALA A 204 9.36 3.76 -5.88
C ALA A 204 9.01 3.87 -7.38
N VAL A 205 9.85 4.54 -8.18
CA VAL A 205 9.70 4.62 -9.64
C VAL A 205 9.80 3.21 -10.25
N GLY A 206 8.75 2.81 -10.99
CA GLY A 206 8.65 1.45 -11.56
C GLY A 206 7.78 0.49 -10.76
N SER A 207 7.28 0.90 -9.59
CA SER A 207 6.39 0.10 -8.74
C SER A 207 4.94 0.20 -9.23
N TYR A 208 4.61 -0.47 -10.32
CA TYR A 208 3.26 -0.46 -10.90
C TYR A 208 2.21 -1.14 -10.03
N LEU A 209 2.59 -2.09 -9.15
CA LEU A 209 1.67 -2.77 -8.23
C LEU A 209 1.08 -1.83 -7.17
N ASN A 210 1.71 -0.71 -6.93
CA ASN A 210 1.22 0.31 -5.99
C ASN A 210 0.18 1.22 -6.68
N TYR A 211 -0.73 0.63 -7.48
CA TYR A 211 -1.85 1.31 -8.11
C TYR A 211 -2.95 1.63 -7.09
N LEU A 212 -3.76 2.65 -7.38
CA LEU A 212 -4.99 2.94 -6.65
C LEU A 212 -6.15 2.24 -7.36
N GLU A 213 -6.96 1.52 -6.59
CA GLU A 213 -8.11 0.76 -7.08
C GLU A 213 -9.40 1.29 -6.47
N THR A 214 -10.40 1.50 -7.33
CA THR A 214 -11.78 1.79 -6.92
C THR A 214 -12.71 0.67 -7.40
N GLU A 215 -13.99 0.85 -7.21
CA GLU A 215 -14.99 -0.14 -7.68
C GLU A 215 -14.96 -0.30 -9.20
N THR A 216 -14.73 0.79 -9.94
CA THR A 216 -14.83 0.86 -11.40
C THR A 216 -13.50 1.08 -12.12
N HIS A 217 -12.47 1.59 -11.44
CA HIS A 217 -11.22 2.00 -12.06
C HIS A 217 -9.99 1.39 -11.40
N ILE A 218 -8.93 1.24 -12.21
CA ILE A 218 -7.55 1.06 -11.77
C ILE A 218 -6.76 2.32 -12.20
N PHE A 219 -6.37 3.13 -11.26
CA PHE A 219 -5.45 4.24 -11.50
C PHE A 219 -4.03 3.71 -11.47
N LEU A 220 -3.48 3.48 -12.67
CA LEU A 220 -2.17 2.86 -12.83
C LEU A 220 -1.08 3.94 -12.86
N PRO A 221 -0.07 3.86 -11.97
CA PRO A 221 1.04 4.79 -12.03
C PRO A 221 1.84 4.61 -13.32
N VAL A 222 2.28 5.71 -13.93
CA VAL A 222 3.20 5.72 -15.08
C VAL A 222 4.35 6.68 -14.82
N PHE A 223 5.51 6.35 -15.38
CA PHE A 223 6.78 6.98 -15.04
C PHE A 223 7.51 7.60 -16.24
N GLY A 224 6.92 7.54 -17.45
CA GLY A 224 7.56 7.97 -18.70
C GLY A 224 8.62 6.98 -19.19
N ASN A 225 8.44 5.70 -18.88
CA ASN A 225 9.35 4.61 -19.23
C ASN A 225 8.71 3.68 -20.27
N VAL A 226 9.53 3.01 -21.08
CA VAL A 226 9.07 2.00 -22.07
C VAL A 226 8.30 0.83 -21.43
N GLN A 227 8.48 0.58 -20.14
CA GLN A 227 7.73 -0.42 -19.40
C GLN A 227 6.29 -0.01 -19.11
N ASP A 228 5.96 1.30 -19.17
CA ASP A 228 4.60 1.80 -18.93
C ASP A 228 3.60 1.13 -19.91
N GLU A 229 3.97 0.99 -21.19
CA GLU A 229 3.11 0.32 -22.18
C GLU A 229 2.84 -1.14 -21.84
N LYS A 230 3.85 -1.84 -21.32
CA LYS A 230 3.70 -3.24 -20.89
C LYS A 230 2.79 -3.34 -19.66
N ALA A 231 2.95 -2.43 -18.70
CA ALA A 231 2.12 -2.39 -17.49
C ALA A 231 0.66 -2.09 -17.84
N ILE A 232 0.41 -1.12 -18.71
CA ILE A 232 -0.93 -0.78 -19.21
C ILE A 232 -1.57 -1.96 -19.92
N LYS A 233 -0.83 -2.62 -20.82
CA LYS A 233 -1.34 -3.79 -21.54
C LYS A 233 -1.69 -4.92 -20.57
N CYS A 234 -0.78 -5.25 -19.66
CA CYS A 234 -0.98 -6.29 -18.65
C CYS A 234 -2.19 -5.99 -17.76
N ALA A 235 -2.33 -4.73 -17.29
CA ALA A 235 -3.49 -4.32 -16.49
C ALA A 235 -4.81 -4.51 -17.25
N LYS A 236 -4.87 -4.11 -18.53
CA LYS A 236 -6.07 -4.30 -19.37
C LYS A 236 -6.43 -5.77 -19.64
N GLU A 237 -5.46 -6.68 -19.59
CA GLU A 237 -5.70 -8.11 -19.74
C GLU A 237 -6.19 -8.77 -18.45
N ILE A 238 -5.83 -8.20 -17.29
CA ILE A 238 -6.12 -8.78 -15.98
C ILE A 238 -7.42 -8.23 -15.38
N PHE A 239 -7.61 -6.91 -15.43
CA PHE A 239 -8.71 -6.25 -14.74
C PHE A 239 -9.92 -6.02 -15.66
N ASN A 240 -11.10 -6.32 -15.14
CA ASN A 240 -12.37 -5.94 -15.78
C ASN A 240 -12.83 -4.56 -15.28
N LYS A 241 -11.88 -3.60 -15.20
CA LYS A 241 -12.09 -2.22 -14.76
C LYS A 241 -11.44 -1.29 -15.78
N GLU A 242 -11.87 -0.04 -15.80
CA GLU A 242 -11.23 0.96 -16.64
C GLU A 242 -9.80 1.24 -16.12
N ILE A 243 -8.82 1.20 -17.02
CA ILE A 243 -7.41 1.47 -16.70
C ILE A 243 -7.12 2.93 -17.07
N ILE A 244 -6.88 3.74 -16.05
CA ILE A 244 -6.54 5.16 -16.17
C ILE A 244 -5.11 5.38 -15.70
N THR A 245 -4.29 6.01 -16.52
CA THR A 245 -2.88 6.24 -16.18
C THR A 245 -2.68 7.56 -15.46
N VAL A 246 -1.81 7.55 -14.44
CA VAL A 246 -1.45 8.74 -13.66
C VAL A 246 0.06 8.90 -13.61
N ASN A 247 0.58 10.02 -14.13
CA ASN A 247 1.98 10.36 -13.93
C ASN A 247 2.20 10.86 -12.51
N ILE A 248 2.99 10.09 -11.73
CA ILE A 248 3.20 10.29 -10.29
C ILE A 248 4.68 10.44 -9.92
N ASN A 249 5.54 10.76 -10.88
CA ASN A 249 6.99 10.74 -10.73
C ASN A 249 7.55 11.54 -9.55
N SER A 250 6.99 12.73 -9.24
CA SER A 250 7.51 13.55 -8.14
C SER A 250 7.27 12.90 -6.77
N ILE A 251 6.18 12.16 -6.62
CA ILE A 251 5.84 11.42 -5.40
C ILE A 251 6.61 10.09 -5.37
N ALA A 252 6.68 9.38 -6.49
CA ALA A 252 7.39 8.10 -6.58
C ALA A 252 8.88 8.20 -6.19
N LYS A 253 9.53 9.33 -6.45
CA LYS A 253 10.91 9.61 -6.03
C LYS A 253 11.10 9.69 -4.52
N GLU A 254 10.02 9.85 -3.78
CA GLU A 254 10.01 9.92 -2.32
C GLU A 254 9.73 8.56 -1.65
N GLY A 255 9.67 7.47 -2.42
CA GLY A 255 9.57 6.11 -1.90
C GLY A 255 8.18 5.47 -1.91
N GLY A 256 7.14 6.15 -2.40
CA GLY A 256 5.79 5.58 -2.49
C GLY A 256 5.01 6.05 -3.72
N VAL A 257 3.90 5.39 -4.05
CA VAL A 257 3.11 5.68 -5.24
C VAL A 257 1.63 5.89 -4.86
N LEU A 258 0.69 5.49 -5.72
CA LEU A 258 -0.73 5.85 -5.58
C LEU A 258 -1.42 5.18 -4.38
N ASN A 259 -1.14 3.90 -4.10
CA ASN A 259 -1.71 3.22 -2.94
C ASN A 259 -1.19 3.82 -1.64
N CYS A 260 0.11 4.12 -1.55
CA CYS A 260 0.73 4.64 -0.35
C CYS A 260 0.17 6.01 0.09
N ILE A 261 -0.24 6.86 -0.86
CA ILE A 261 -0.77 8.20 -0.56
C ILE A 261 -2.29 8.23 -0.37
N SER A 262 -2.99 7.11 -0.58
CA SER A 262 -4.45 7.02 -0.56
C SER A 262 -4.98 6.18 0.60
N TRP A 263 -6.18 6.50 1.04
CA TRP A 263 -6.95 5.71 1.97
C TRP A 263 -8.41 5.69 1.56
N GLU A 264 -9.11 4.56 1.73
CA GLU A 264 -10.51 4.40 1.35
C GLU A 264 -11.41 4.17 2.58
N MET A 265 -12.53 4.86 2.60
CA MET A 265 -13.63 4.60 3.52
C MET A 265 -14.85 4.13 2.73
N TYR A 266 -15.37 2.93 3.07
CA TYR A 266 -16.52 2.30 2.43
C TYR A 266 -17.72 2.24 3.37
#